data_c9e4eb84906aabe7b66020a6a9573f57
#
_entry.id   c9e4eb84906aabe7b66020a6a9573f57
#
_cell.length_a   1.000
_cell.length_b   1.000
_cell.length_c   1.000
_cell.angle_alpha   90.00
_cell.angle_beta   90.00
_cell.angle_gamma   90.00
#
_symmetry.space_group_name_H-M   'P 1'
#
loop_
_entity.id
_entity.type
_entity.pdbx_description
1 polymer ?
#
loop_
_entity_poly.entity_id
_entity_poly.type
_entity_poly.pdbx_seq_one_letter_code
_entity_poly.pdbx_strand_id
1 'polypeptide(L)'
;MAYKLIITEKAENDLDGILTYILQELCNETAAVALLEEIEKSYEMLEIHPHMYPMCRQLLLNTRGYRKLIVNGYILIMRIDEEMRTVYIERVFSRLEDYAEKL
;
A
#
# COMPACT_ATOMS: atom_id res chain seq x y z
N MET A 1 -12.85 -13.69 -10.95
CA MET A 1 -12.86 -12.39 -11.67
C MET A 1 -11.96 -11.41 -10.99
N ALA A 2 -11.24 -10.64 -11.76
CA ALA A 2 -10.30 -9.66 -11.20
C ALA A 2 -11.03 -8.44 -10.62
N TYR A 3 -10.43 -7.86 -9.59
CA TYR A 3 -10.85 -6.58 -9.05
C TYR A 3 -10.12 -5.48 -9.80
N LYS A 4 -10.77 -4.32 -9.93
CA LYS A 4 -10.11 -3.12 -10.43
C LYS A 4 -9.22 -2.56 -9.32
N LEU A 5 -8.03 -2.09 -9.64
CA LEU A 5 -7.11 -1.47 -8.69
C LEU A 5 -7.02 0.01 -8.95
N ILE A 6 -7.23 0.81 -7.92
CA ILE A 6 -7.07 2.27 -7.97
C ILE A 6 -6.08 2.68 -6.90
N ILE A 7 -5.08 3.44 -7.31
CA ILE A 7 -4.09 4.01 -6.39
C ILE A 7 -4.48 5.47 -6.20
N THR A 8 -4.76 5.84 -4.95
CA THR A 8 -5.20 7.21 -4.65
C THR A 8 -4.05 8.20 -4.86
N GLU A 9 -4.40 9.47 -5.05
CA GLU A 9 -3.39 10.52 -5.17
C GLU A 9 -2.48 10.58 -3.94
N LYS A 10 -3.05 10.40 -2.75
CA LYS A 10 -2.27 10.38 -1.51
C LYS A 10 -1.26 9.23 -1.50
N ALA A 11 -1.69 8.04 -1.92
CA ALA A 11 -0.80 6.88 -1.99
C ALA A 11 0.31 7.09 -3.02
N GLU A 12 0.00 7.66 -4.17
CA GLU A 12 1.01 7.99 -5.18
C GLU A 12 2.03 8.99 -4.63
N ASN A 13 1.56 10.02 -3.95
CA ASN A 13 2.45 11.01 -3.34
C ASN A 13 3.30 10.41 -2.23
N ASP A 14 2.74 9.52 -1.42
CA ASP A 14 3.49 8.80 -0.40
C ASP A 14 4.63 8.00 -1.04
N LEU A 15 4.31 7.26 -2.09
CA LEU A 15 5.30 6.41 -2.76
C LEU A 15 6.38 7.25 -3.44
N ASP A 16 6.00 8.34 -4.10
CA ASP A 16 6.97 9.26 -4.73
C ASP A 16 7.95 9.81 -3.68
N GLY A 17 7.45 10.17 -2.50
CA GLY A 17 8.30 10.65 -1.41
C GLY A 17 9.27 9.58 -0.92
N ILE A 18 8.78 8.34 -0.78
CA ILE A 18 9.62 7.21 -0.37
C ILE A 18 10.71 6.94 -1.40
N LEU A 19 10.37 6.90 -2.68
CA LEU A 19 11.33 6.64 -3.74
C LEU A 19 12.36 7.76 -3.85
N THR A 20 11.93 9.02 -3.72
CA THR A 20 12.82 10.17 -3.73
C THR A 20 13.82 10.08 -2.58
N TYR A 21 13.36 9.72 -1.38
CA TYR A 21 14.24 9.53 -0.24
C TYR A 21 15.28 8.44 -0.49
N ILE A 22 14.86 7.29 -1.02
CA ILE A 22 15.78 6.19 -1.32
C ILE A 22 16.82 6.61 -2.35
N LEU A 23 16.40 7.32 -3.39
CA LEU A 23 17.29 7.72 -4.46
C LEU A 23 18.25 8.85 -4.07
N GLN A 24 17.74 9.87 -3.36
CA GLN A 24 18.51 11.07 -3.07
C GLN A 24 19.26 11.01 -1.75
N GLU A 25 18.61 10.53 -0.68
CA GLU A 25 19.23 10.50 0.64
C GLU A 25 20.04 9.23 0.87
N LEU A 26 19.53 8.08 0.43
CA LEU A 26 20.23 6.81 0.58
C LEU A 26 21.11 6.47 -0.62
N CYS A 27 20.97 7.19 -1.72
CA CYS A 27 21.71 6.97 -2.97
C CYS A 27 21.67 5.50 -3.40
N ASN A 28 20.51 4.87 -3.29
CA ASN A 28 20.38 3.43 -3.53
C ASN A 28 19.32 3.14 -4.60
N GLU A 29 19.74 3.30 -5.87
CA GLU A 29 18.88 3.03 -7.00
C GLU A 29 18.38 1.58 -7.02
N THR A 30 19.24 0.62 -6.67
CA THR A 30 18.87 -0.80 -6.64
C THR A 30 17.70 -1.05 -5.67
N ALA A 31 17.75 -0.43 -4.49
CA ALA A 31 16.67 -0.57 -3.52
C ALA A 31 15.37 0.06 -4.01
N ALA A 32 15.45 1.20 -4.70
CA ALA A 32 14.26 1.84 -5.26
C ALA A 32 13.60 0.97 -6.32
N VAL A 33 14.38 0.40 -7.23
CA VAL A 33 13.87 -0.49 -8.28
C VAL A 33 13.28 -1.76 -7.65
N ALA A 34 13.96 -2.34 -6.66
CA ALA A 34 13.48 -3.55 -5.98
C ALA A 34 12.12 -3.29 -5.30
N LEU A 35 11.96 -2.14 -4.65
CA LEU A 35 10.70 -1.77 -4.02
C LEU A 35 9.57 -1.66 -5.04
N LEU A 36 9.83 -0.97 -6.15
CA LEU A 36 8.82 -0.84 -7.21
C LEU A 36 8.40 -2.19 -7.78
N GLU A 37 9.34 -3.07 -8.03
CA GLU A 37 9.04 -4.41 -8.55
C GLU A 37 8.17 -5.22 -7.58
N GLU A 38 8.48 -5.17 -6.29
CA GLU A 38 7.70 -5.88 -5.28
C GLU A 38 6.30 -5.29 -5.12
N ILE A 39 6.18 -3.96 -5.21
CA ILE A 39 4.87 -3.30 -5.16
C ILE A 39 4.03 -3.72 -6.38
N GLU A 40 4.62 -3.74 -7.58
CA GLU A 40 3.90 -4.16 -8.78
C GLU A 40 3.39 -5.59 -8.69
N LYS A 41 4.21 -6.51 -8.17
CA LYS A 41 3.79 -7.89 -7.93
C LYS A 41 2.63 -7.96 -6.94
N SER A 42 2.69 -7.14 -5.89
CA SER A 42 1.62 -7.06 -4.90
C SER A 42 0.32 -6.55 -5.51
N TYR A 43 0.40 -5.58 -6.40
CA TYR A 43 -0.77 -5.04 -7.10
C TYR A 43 -1.44 -6.13 -7.95
N GLU A 44 -0.66 -6.94 -8.64
CA GLU A 44 -1.20 -8.06 -9.42
C GLU A 44 -1.95 -9.04 -8.53
N MET A 45 -1.39 -9.38 -7.37
CA MET A 45 -2.04 -10.26 -6.40
C MET A 45 -3.32 -9.67 -5.83
N LEU A 46 -3.33 -8.35 -5.58
CA LEU A 46 -4.52 -7.65 -5.07
C LEU A 46 -5.67 -7.68 -6.07
N GLU A 47 -5.39 -7.64 -7.36
CA GLU A 47 -6.41 -7.72 -8.39
C GLU A 47 -7.09 -9.09 -8.42
N ILE A 48 -6.38 -10.13 -7.99
CA ILE A 48 -6.88 -11.52 -8.02
C ILE A 48 -7.42 -11.94 -6.65
N HIS A 49 -6.68 -11.70 -5.58
CA HIS A 49 -6.98 -12.18 -4.23
C HIS A 49 -6.88 -11.08 -3.17
N PRO A 50 -7.68 -10.00 -3.25
CA PRO A 50 -7.54 -8.89 -2.31
C PRO A 50 -7.84 -9.29 -0.85
N HIS A 51 -8.70 -10.28 -0.63
CA HIS A 51 -9.08 -10.74 0.71
C HIS A 51 -8.01 -11.57 1.41
N MET A 52 -6.92 -11.92 0.69
CA MET A 52 -5.81 -12.67 1.27
C MET A 52 -5.09 -11.90 2.36
N TYR A 53 -5.12 -10.57 2.29
CA TYR A 53 -4.42 -9.71 3.23
C TYR A 53 -5.27 -9.38 4.45
N PRO A 54 -4.65 -9.33 5.66
CA PRO A 54 -5.42 -9.17 6.89
C PRO A 54 -5.98 -7.77 7.07
N MET A 55 -7.06 -7.70 7.86
CA MET A 55 -7.60 -6.42 8.33
C MET A 55 -6.60 -5.75 9.26
N CYS A 56 -6.64 -4.42 9.32
CA CYS A 56 -5.83 -3.67 10.27
C CYS A 56 -6.27 -4.00 11.70
N ARG A 57 -5.31 -4.13 12.63
CA ARG A 57 -5.59 -4.48 14.01
C ARG A 57 -6.16 -3.32 14.83
N GLN A 58 -5.79 -2.10 14.48
CA GLN A 58 -6.31 -0.92 15.15
C GLN A 58 -7.82 -0.87 14.96
N LEU A 59 -8.55 -0.76 16.07
CA LEU A 59 -10.01 -0.84 16.06
C LEU A 59 -10.64 0.12 15.06
N LEU A 60 -10.21 1.38 15.05
CA LEU A 60 -10.78 2.39 14.16
C LEU A 60 -10.59 2.01 12.69
N LEU A 61 -9.41 1.54 12.30
CA LEU A 61 -9.13 1.16 10.93
C LEU A 61 -9.85 -0.12 10.54
N ASN A 62 -9.95 -1.06 11.48
CA ASN A 62 -10.68 -2.32 11.26
C ASN A 62 -12.17 -2.04 11.00
N THR A 63 -12.80 -1.18 11.80
CA THR A 63 -14.21 -0.84 11.61
C THR A 63 -14.48 -0.11 10.31
N ARG A 64 -13.49 0.58 9.76
CA ARG A 64 -13.59 1.23 8.44
C ARG A 64 -13.28 0.29 7.28
N GLY A 65 -12.94 -0.96 7.58
CA GLY A 65 -12.66 -1.95 6.56
C GLY A 65 -11.28 -1.88 5.94
N TYR A 66 -10.34 -1.20 6.58
CA TYR A 66 -8.98 -1.12 6.07
C TYR A 66 -8.23 -2.44 6.26
N ARG A 67 -7.46 -2.79 5.26
CA ARG A 67 -6.56 -3.94 5.28
C ARG A 67 -5.14 -3.44 5.08
N LYS A 68 -4.16 -4.24 5.48
CA LYS A 68 -2.76 -3.85 5.30
C LYS A 68 -1.95 -4.94 4.61
N LEU A 69 -0.93 -4.50 3.92
CA LEU A 69 0.02 -5.32 3.21
C LEU A 69 1.41 -4.75 3.47
N ILE A 70 2.36 -5.62 3.80
CA ILE A 70 3.75 -5.19 4.04
C ILE A 70 4.59 -5.62 2.85
N VAL A 71 5.30 -4.64 2.26
CA VAL A 71 6.18 -4.86 1.11
C VAL A 71 7.53 -4.23 1.42
N ASN A 72 8.57 -5.06 1.54
CA ASN A 72 9.95 -4.58 1.82
C ASN A 72 10.04 -3.60 2.99
N GLY A 73 9.26 -3.83 4.03
CA GLY A 73 9.25 -2.97 5.22
C GLY A 73 8.36 -1.73 5.12
N TYR A 74 7.69 -1.54 3.99
CA TYR A 74 6.70 -0.47 3.82
C TYR A 74 5.31 -1.04 4.00
N ILE A 75 4.40 -0.21 4.48
CA ILE A 75 3.03 -0.63 4.78
C ILE A 75 2.08 0.04 3.80
N LEU A 76 1.34 -0.77 3.05
CA LEU A 76 0.29 -0.31 2.15
C LEU A 76 -1.04 -0.50 2.85
N ILE A 77 -1.81 0.57 2.96
CA ILE A 77 -3.16 0.52 3.53
C ILE A 77 -4.15 0.53 2.38
N MET A 78 -5.03 -0.46 2.37
CA MET A 78 -5.98 -0.64 1.29
C MET A 78 -7.40 -0.85 1.81
N ARG A 79 -8.36 -0.61 0.93
CA ARG A 79 -9.79 -0.80 1.18
C ARG A 79 -10.42 -1.48 -0.03
N ILE A 80 -11.31 -2.42 0.22
CA ILE A 80 -12.03 -3.13 -0.84
C ILE A 80 -13.46 -2.61 -0.91
N ASP A 81 -13.88 -2.20 -2.10
CA ASP A 81 -15.27 -1.87 -2.39
C ASP A 81 -15.87 -3.07 -3.13
N GLU A 82 -16.65 -3.86 -2.42
CA GLU A 82 -17.23 -5.10 -2.95
C GLU A 82 -18.26 -4.84 -4.05
N GLU A 83 -19.05 -3.79 -3.93
CA GLU A 83 -20.07 -3.47 -4.93
C GLU A 83 -19.43 -3.12 -6.27
N MET A 84 -18.39 -2.33 -6.24
CA MET A 84 -17.68 -1.90 -7.45
C MET A 84 -16.56 -2.84 -7.84
N ARG A 85 -16.31 -3.88 -7.03
CA ARG A 85 -15.19 -4.82 -7.20
C ARG A 85 -13.89 -4.07 -7.45
N THR A 86 -13.61 -3.12 -6.56
CA THR A 86 -12.47 -2.22 -6.67
C THR A 86 -11.66 -2.25 -5.38
N VAL A 87 -10.35 -2.30 -5.52
CA VAL A 87 -9.40 -2.18 -4.42
C VAL A 87 -8.75 -0.81 -4.51
N TYR A 88 -8.81 -0.06 -3.42
CA TYR A 88 -8.16 1.25 -3.33
C TYR A 88 -6.90 1.13 -2.48
N ILE A 89 -5.77 1.56 -3.01
CA ILE A 89 -4.56 1.77 -2.22
C ILE A 89 -4.68 3.17 -1.66
N GLU A 90 -4.98 3.26 -0.36
CA GLU A 90 -5.29 4.53 0.29
C GLU A 90 -4.05 5.30 0.71
N ARG A 91 -3.05 4.60 1.26
CA ARG A 91 -1.81 5.21 1.74
C ARG A 91 -0.65 4.23 1.66
N VAL A 92 0.57 4.77 1.62
CA VAL A 92 1.81 4.00 1.72
C VAL A 92 2.67 4.66 2.80
N PHE A 93 3.08 3.89 3.81
CA PHE A 93 3.87 4.40 4.94
C PHE A 93 5.13 3.58 5.13
N SER A 94 6.15 4.21 5.70
CA SER A 94 7.29 3.47 6.17
C SER A 94 6.93 2.72 7.46
N ARG A 95 7.71 1.69 7.80
CA ARG A 95 7.47 0.86 8.98
C ARG A 95 7.54 1.64 10.29
N LEU A 96 8.30 2.73 10.29
CA LEU A 96 8.53 3.54 11.49
C LEU A 96 7.41 4.57 11.74
N GLU A 97 6.51 4.77 10.78
CA GLU A 97 5.44 5.74 10.92
C GLU A 97 4.24 5.14 11.66
N ASP A 98 3.58 5.99 12.45
CA ASP A 98 2.30 5.60 13.05
C ASP A 98 1.18 5.87 12.05
N TYR A 99 0.93 4.90 11.18
CA TYR A 99 -0.02 5.06 10.11
C TYR A 99 -1.47 5.24 10.62
N ALA A 100 -1.79 4.75 11.81
CA ALA A 100 -3.13 4.89 12.36
C ALA A 100 -3.48 6.36 12.61
N GLU A 101 -2.51 7.16 13.05
CA GLU A 101 -2.72 8.59 13.28
C GLU A 101 -2.78 9.39 11.97
N LYS A 102 -2.14 8.90 10.92
CA LYS A 102 -2.03 9.62 9.64
C LYS A 102 -3.19 9.36 8.67
N LEU A 103 -3.96 8.35 8.95
CA LEU A 103 -5.17 8.08 8.19
C LEU A 103 -6.33 8.93 8.69
#